data_4e2a3274871f3f9a683f8ec4c701aa38
#
_entry.id   4e2a3274871f3f9a683f8ec4c701aa38
#
_cell.length_a   1.000
_cell.length_b   1.000
_cell.length_c   1.000
_cell.angle_alpha   90.00
_cell.angle_beta   90.00
_cell.angle_gamma   90.00
#
_symmetry.space_group_name_H-M   'P 1'
#
loop_
_entity.id
_entity.type
_entity.pdbx_description
1 polymer ?
#
loop_
_entity_poly.entity_id
_entity_poly.type
_entity_poly.pdbx_seq_one_letter_code
_entity_poly.pdbx_strand_id
1 'polypeptide(L)'
;MLNINPLLLVGGVIGAVTALLIFAYASVKDKKTAMGFERTMADGEILRRLFAYAKPYWAKFLLVLFLMLFSIAYDIISPLIVGAIEELVAADFTLSRLFASVAVYAGILVFSMASTYFQAVILQRVGQRIISDLREDLFTHIESLSHEQLNEIPVGKLVTRVTNDTNAISMMFTNLLVNLIKNAFVILGILVAMLCLNYALTLMVLCFVPFIVIFTVIFRKFSRRAYRKVKDATTDINTYLSENLSGIKVTQIFGREDEKMAEFYQKSQTLSKVTQEQIFVFGVFRPLVYMLYISSILCLFYLGGMGHLNNVSFLGQTITGGTIVTFYMYISKFFTPIQNLAEQFNWLQSALASSEKVFSIMDIQPKLVDAPDAIELTDVKGEIEFRDVWFSYIPGEWVLQGVSFHVSPRETVAFVGSTGSGKSTILSLICRNYEFQKGEILIDGIDIRKIKISSLRRHFGQMLQDVFLFSGTIRSNIVLREDNVSDEEIMQVCRYVNADHFINKLDHGLDEEVRERGNNFSAGQRQLLSFARTIIHKPSVMILDEATANIDTETELLIQDSLEKMRTVGTMLIVAHRLSTIQHADNIIVLSHGKILEQGSHQELLARHGRYYQLYTLQYHKEQLSS
;
A
#
# COMPACT_ATOMS: atom_id res chain seq x y z
N MET A 1 -17.70 40.96 50.06
CA MET A 1 -17.21 40.26 48.85
C MET A 1 -15.70 40.42 48.82
N LEU A 2 -14.95 39.34 48.82
CA LEU A 2 -13.50 39.37 48.72
C LEU A 2 -13.12 40.05 47.37
N ASN A 3 -12.49 41.24 47.44
CA ASN A 3 -11.94 41.95 46.29
C ASN A 3 -10.70 41.20 45.76
N ILE A 4 -10.90 39.96 45.25
CA ILE A 4 -9.83 39.21 44.65
C ILE A 4 -9.55 39.82 43.28
N ASN A 5 -8.30 40.23 43.05
CA ASN A 5 -7.89 40.73 41.73
C ASN A 5 -8.10 39.62 40.68
N PRO A 6 -8.91 39.83 39.63
CA PRO A 6 -9.22 38.83 38.60
C PRO A 6 -7.99 38.17 37.98
N LEU A 7 -6.87 38.88 37.87
CA LEU A 7 -5.61 38.36 37.39
C LEU A 7 -4.99 37.32 38.32
N LEU A 8 -5.09 37.49 39.63
CA LEU A 8 -4.63 36.51 40.62
C LEU A 8 -5.46 35.23 40.55
N LEU A 9 -6.78 35.35 40.33
CA LEU A 9 -7.66 34.20 40.19
C LEU A 9 -7.30 33.40 38.90
N VAL A 10 -7.14 34.07 37.76
CA VAL A 10 -6.73 33.42 36.48
C VAL A 10 -5.36 32.77 36.64
N GLY A 11 -4.37 33.47 37.22
CA GLY A 11 -3.04 32.94 37.44
C GLY A 11 -3.03 31.73 38.39
N GLY A 12 -3.83 31.77 39.44
CA GLY A 12 -3.98 30.66 40.40
C GLY A 12 -4.57 29.39 39.76
N VAL A 13 -5.63 29.54 38.95
CA VAL A 13 -6.26 28.43 38.22
C VAL A 13 -5.29 27.82 37.21
N ILE A 14 -4.62 28.63 36.42
CA ILE A 14 -3.64 28.15 35.43
C ILE A 14 -2.47 27.43 36.11
N GLY A 15 -1.94 28.01 37.20
CA GLY A 15 -0.87 27.41 38.01
C GLY A 15 -1.25 26.06 38.60
N ALA A 16 -2.44 25.95 39.20
CA ALA A 16 -2.94 24.71 39.78
C ALA A 16 -3.11 23.61 38.70
N VAL A 17 -3.75 23.93 37.57
CA VAL A 17 -3.93 22.99 36.46
C VAL A 17 -2.57 22.56 35.86
N THR A 18 -1.63 23.48 35.71
CA THR A 18 -0.28 23.18 35.20
C THR A 18 0.46 22.23 36.15
N ALA A 19 0.43 22.48 37.44
CA ALA A 19 1.03 21.62 38.47
C ALA A 19 0.45 20.20 38.44
N LEU A 20 -0.87 20.08 38.33
CA LEU A 20 -1.60 18.81 38.23
C LEU A 20 -1.19 18.02 36.98
N LEU A 21 -1.05 18.69 35.81
CA LEU A 21 -0.64 18.08 34.58
C LEU A 21 0.84 17.64 34.61
N ILE A 22 1.74 18.43 35.19
CA ILE A 22 3.15 18.05 35.37
C ILE A 22 3.27 16.82 36.26
N PHE A 23 2.50 16.76 37.36
CA PHE A 23 2.45 15.61 38.25
C PHE A 23 1.94 14.36 37.50
N ALA A 24 0.85 14.46 36.73
CA ALA A 24 0.34 13.39 35.88
C ALA A 24 1.38 12.93 34.83
N TYR A 25 2.11 13.86 34.22
CA TYR A 25 3.19 13.55 33.29
C TYR A 25 4.33 12.75 33.93
N ALA A 26 4.76 13.15 35.14
CA ALA A 26 5.82 12.48 35.88
C ALA A 26 5.42 11.07 36.34
N SER A 27 4.13 10.87 36.64
CA SER A 27 3.60 9.59 37.12
C SER A 27 3.52 8.52 36.01
N VAL A 28 3.55 8.90 34.73
CA VAL A 28 3.49 7.97 33.58
C VAL A 28 4.89 7.55 33.17
N LYS A 29 5.33 6.34 33.56
CA LYS A 29 6.55 5.71 33.03
C LYS A 29 6.30 5.23 31.61
N ASP A 30 7.03 5.78 30.64
CA ASP A 30 7.06 5.25 29.27
C ASP A 30 7.90 3.97 29.24
N LYS A 31 7.27 2.82 29.07
CA LYS A 31 7.99 1.63 28.58
C LYS A 31 8.36 1.90 27.12
N LYS A 32 9.65 1.95 26.83
CA LYS A 32 10.19 1.91 25.46
C LYS A 32 9.88 0.53 24.87
N THR A 33 8.68 0.32 24.39
CA THR A 33 8.35 -0.82 23.53
C THR A 33 8.61 -0.36 22.12
N ALA A 34 9.50 -1.07 21.41
CA ALA A 34 9.72 -0.88 19.99
C ALA A 34 8.37 -0.87 19.27
N MET A 35 8.13 0.13 18.44
CA MET A 35 7.05 0.03 17.45
C MET A 35 7.43 -1.15 16.55
N GLY A 36 6.49 -2.00 16.17
CA GLY A 36 6.70 -3.21 15.37
C GLY A 36 7.28 -3.01 13.96
N PHE A 37 7.91 -1.88 13.71
CA PHE A 37 8.74 -1.55 12.57
C PHE A 37 9.91 -0.70 13.09
N GLU A 38 11.10 -1.28 13.13
CA GLU A 38 12.33 -0.53 13.40
C GLU A 38 12.63 0.33 12.17
N ARG A 39 12.65 1.65 12.34
CA ARG A 39 13.03 2.58 11.29
C ARG A 39 14.50 2.39 10.96
N THR A 40 14.78 2.06 9.71
CA THR A 40 16.13 1.86 9.18
C THR A 40 16.63 3.09 8.44
N MET A 41 15.72 3.93 7.89
CA MET A 41 16.05 5.13 7.12
C MET A 41 15.98 6.39 7.97
N ALA A 42 16.92 7.31 7.77
CA ALA A 42 16.90 8.63 8.38
C ALA A 42 15.80 9.50 7.73
N ASP A 43 15.07 10.29 8.56
CA ASP A 43 14.00 11.18 8.07
C ASP A 43 14.47 12.12 6.95
N GLY A 44 15.75 12.58 7.00
CA GLY A 44 16.33 13.44 5.96
C GLY A 44 16.50 12.75 4.61
N GLU A 45 16.81 11.46 4.61
CA GLU A 45 16.92 10.67 3.38
C GLU A 45 15.55 10.46 2.73
N ILE A 46 14.55 10.10 3.54
CA ILE A 46 13.17 9.94 3.08
C ILE A 46 12.67 11.25 2.45
N LEU A 47 12.87 12.38 3.14
CA LEU A 47 12.49 13.70 2.62
C LEU A 47 13.21 14.03 1.32
N ARG A 48 14.51 13.75 1.21
CA ARG A 48 15.29 13.99 -0.02
C ARG A 48 14.71 13.21 -1.20
N ARG A 49 14.36 11.93 -1.01
CA ARG A 49 13.73 11.10 -2.06
C ARG A 49 12.36 11.62 -2.45
N LEU A 50 11.53 11.99 -1.47
CA LEU A 50 10.21 12.58 -1.73
C LEU A 50 10.31 13.90 -2.48
N PHE A 51 11.25 14.77 -2.11
CA PHE A 51 11.48 16.02 -2.81
C PHE A 51 12.01 15.81 -4.25
N ALA A 52 12.66 14.70 -4.56
CA ALA A 52 13.02 14.37 -5.94
C ALA A 52 11.79 14.26 -6.84
N TYR A 53 10.70 13.63 -6.37
CA TYR A 53 9.41 13.59 -7.08
C TYR A 53 8.71 14.95 -7.17
N ALA A 54 8.93 15.83 -6.20
CA ALA A 54 8.37 17.18 -6.22
C ALA A 54 9.14 18.14 -7.15
N LYS A 55 10.42 17.86 -7.42
CA LYS A 55 11.33 18.73 -8.19
C LYS A 55 10.79 19.13 -9.58
N PRO A 56 10.17 18.26 -10.39
CA PRO A 56 9.62 18.66 -11.70
C PRO A 56 8.51 19.72 -11.59
N TYR A 57 7.87 19.84 -10.42
CA TYR A 57 6.71 20.70 -10.17
C TYR A 57 7.08 21.98 -9.39
N TRP A 58 8.37 22.31 -9.22
CA TRP A 58 8.86 23.41 -8.40
C TRP A 58 8.20 24.77 -8.71
N ALA A 59 7.96 25.07 -10.01
CA ALA A 59 7.32 26.32 -10.42
C ALA A 59 5.87 26.43 -9.92
N LYS A 60 5.15 25.30 -9.88
CA LYS A 60 3.79 25.26 -9.33
C LYS A 60 3.78 25.42 -7.81
N PHE A 61 4.77 24.86 -7.10
CA PHE A 61 4.95 25.09 -5.67
C PHE A 61 5.28 26.55 -5.36
N LEU A 62 6.11 27.21 -6.17
CA LEU A 62 6.35 28.65 -6.04
C LEU A 62 5.08 29.47 -6.24
N LEU A 63 4.26 29.13 -7.23
CA LEU A 63 2.96 29.78 -7.43
C LEU A 63 2.02 29.57 -6.23
N VAL A 64 1.99 28.38 -5.66
CA VAL A 64 1.23 28.06 -4.44
C VAL A 64 1.73 28.92 -3.27
N LEU A 65 3.04 29.02 -3.06
CA LEU A 65 3.63 29.87 -2.02
C LEU A 65 3.29 31.35 -2.24
N PHE A 66 3.33 31.83 -3.48
CA PHE A 66 2.94 33.21 -3.80
C PHE A 66 1.47 33.49 -3.48
N LEU A 67 0.56 32.58 -3.90
CA LEU A 67 -0.87 32.70 -3.56
C LEU A 67 -1.11 32.63 -2.05
N MET A 68 -0.31 31.81 -1.34
CA MET A 68 -0.39 31.69 0.11
C MET A 68 -0.05 32.99 0.84
N LEU A 69 0.89 33.79 0.30
CA LEU A 69 1.23 35.11 0.89
C LEU A 69 0.01 36.02 0.97
N PHE A 70 -0.89 36.01 -0.03
CA PHE A 70 -2.13 36.81 0.01
C PHE A 70 -3.07 36.33 1.11
N SER A 71 -3.19 35.02 1.30
CA SER A 71 -3.99 34.45 2.39
C SER A 71 -3.43 34.83 3.75
N ILE A 72 -2.09 34.80 3.91
CA ILE A 72 -1.41 35.22 5.14
C ILE A 72 -1.58 36.71 5.37
N ALA A 73 -1.42 37.54 4.32
CA ALA A 73 -1.64 38.98 4.39
C ALA A 73 -3.08 39.30 4.86
N TYR A 74 -4.08 38.59 4.34
CA TYR A 74 -5.46 38.72 4.82
C TYR A 74 -5.57 38.36 6.31
N ASP A 75 -4.95 37.28 6.77
CA ASP A 75 -5.01 36.88 8.16
C ASP A 75 -4.39 37.90 9.11
N ILE A 76 -3.39 38.68 8.63
CA ILE A 76 -2.73 39.74 9.39
C ILE A 76 -3.49 41.10 9.25
N ILE A 77 -3.91 41.47 8.06
CA ILE A 77 -4.49 42.80 7.79
C ILE A 77 -5.98 42.89 8.23
N SER A 78 -6.71 41.79 8.11
CA SER A 78 -8.15 41.73 8.43
C SER A 78 -8.48 42.25 9.85
N PRO A 79 -7.78 41.85 10.94
CA PRO A 79 -8.01 42.39 12.27
C PRO A 79 -7.69 43.89 12.42
N LEU A 80 -6.66 44.37 11.71
CA LEU A 80 -6.30 45.80 11.71
C LEU A 80 -7.39 46.66 11.09
N ILE A 81 -7.99 46.22 9.97
CA ILE A 81 -9.08 46.93 9.33
C ILE A 81 -10.31 46.97 10.26
N VAL A 82 -10.63 45.84 10.93
CA VAL A 82 -11.78 45.80 11.84
C VAL A 82 -11.56 46.73 13.05
N GLY A 83 -10.34 46.77 13.61
CA GLY A 83 -10.00 47.72 14.67
C GLY A 83 -10.06 49.19 14.23
N ALA A 84 -9.60 49.48 13.01
CA ALA A 84 -9.70 50.82 12.45
C ALA A 84 -11.16 51.25 12.17
N ILE A 85 -12.03 50.32 11.78
CA ILE A 85 -13.47 50.55 11.63
C ILE A 85 -14.11 50.89 13.00
N GLU A 86 -13.72 50.17 14.05
CA GLU A 86 -14.20 50.47 15.42
C GLU A 86 -13.82 51.87 15.85
N GLU A 87 -12.57 52.29 15.67
CA GLU A 87 -12.10 53.65 16.00
C GLU A 87 -12.83 54.72 15.20
N LEU A 88 -13.09 54.47 13.90
CA LEU A 88 -13.84 55.36 13.04
C LEU A 88 -15.30 55.53 13.49
N VAL A 89 -15.93 54.47 13.96
CA VAL A 89 -17.29 54.48 14.49
C VAL A 89 -17.36 55.20 15.82
N ALA A 90 -16.33 55.07 16.68
CA ALA A 90 -16.29 55.66 18.01
C ALA A 90 -15.95 57.18 18.03
N ALA A 91 -15.08 57.64 17.10
CA ALA A 91 -14.58 59.01 17.13
C ALA A 91 -15.32 59.96 16.16
N ASP A 92 -15.33 59.65 14.86
CA ASP A 92 -15.89 60.51 13.78
C ASP A 92 -16.71 59.68 12.80
N PHE A 93 -17.96 59.36 13.16
CA PHE A 93 -18.83 58.58 12.30
C PHE A 93 -19.19 59.32 11.01
N THR A 94 -18.67 58.86 9.87
CA THR A 94 -19.11 59.27 8.54
C THR A 94 -19.46 58.03 7.72
N LEU A 95 -20.71 57.97 7.26
CA LEU A 95 -21.24 56.81 6.52
C LEU A 95 -20.40 56.46 5.27
N SER A 96 -19.87 57.48 4.57
CA SER A 96 -19.03 57.31 3.39
C SER A 96 -17.70 56.60 3.70
N ARG A 97 -17.03 56.97 4.81
CA ARG A 97 -15.78 56.30 5.24
C ARG A 97 -16.03 54.86 5.71
N LEU A 98 -17.16 54.64 6.41
CA LEU A 98 -17.54 53.28 6.80
C LEU A 98 -17.75 52.39 5.57
N PHE A 99 -18.54 52.85 4.58
CA PHE A 99 -18.73 52.09 3.34
C PHE A 99 -17.43 51.85 2.59
N ALA A 100 -16.52 52.80 2.53
CA ALA A 100 -15.21 52.62 1.92
C ALA A 100 -14.38 51.53 2.63
N SER A 101 -14.32 51.56 3.97
CA SER A 101 -13.58 50.56 4.77
C SER A 101 -14.18 49.15 4.63
N VAL A 102 -15.51 49.05 4.64
CA VAL A 102 -16.21 47.77 4.42
C VAL A 102 -15.97 47.26 2.99
N ALA A 103 -16.00 48.13 1.98
CA ALA A 103 -15.73 47.77 0.59
C ALA A 103 -14.27 47.25 0.42
N VAL A 104 -13.30 47.92 1.04
CA VAL A 104 -11.89 47.46 1.05
C VAL A 104 -11.78 46.11 1.73
N TYR A 105 -12.39 45.92 2.89
CA TYR A 105 -12.40 44.65 3.62
C TYR A 105 -13.01 43.52 2.77
N ALA A 106 -14.17 43.79 2.14
CA ALA A 106 -14.85 42.83 1.26
C ALA A 106 -13.98 42.49 0.03
N GLY A 107 -13.31 43.48 -0.56
CA GLY A 107 -12.38 43.24 -1.68
C GLY A 107 -11.21 42.33 -1.31
N ILE A 108 -10.56 42.60 -0.17
CA ILE A 108 -9.46 41.78 0.34
C ILE A 108 -9.95 40.35 0.68
N LEU A 109 -11.15 40.22 1.25
CA LEU A 109 -11.76 38.93 1.56
C LEU A 109 -11.99 38.11 0.28
N VAL A 110 -12.65 38.68 -0.74
CA VAL A 110 -12.91 37.99 -2.02
C VAL A 110 -11.62 37.60 -2.69
N PHE A 111 -10.62 38.47 -2.69
CA PHE A 111 -9.31 38.17 -3.26
C PHE A 111 -8.58 37.04 -2.51
N SER A 112 -8.64 37.03 -1.16
CA SER A 112 -8.08 35.97 -0.34
C SER A 112 -8.80 34.64 -0.57
N MET A 113 -10.14 34.65 -0.71
CA MET A 113 -10.93 33.45 -1.05
C MET A 113 -10.52 32.87 -2.41
N ALA A 114 -10.41 33.72 -3.44
CA ALA A 114 -9.97 33.31 -4.76
C ALA A 114 -8.55 32.73 -4.72
N SER A 115 -7.62 33.40 -4.03
CA SER A 115 -6.24 32.92 -3.87
C SER A 115 -6.18 31.56 -3.17
N THR A 116 -6.95 31.39 -2.11
CA THR A 116 -7.02 30.09 -1.38
C THR A 116 -7.61 28.99 -2.25
N TYR A 117 -8.64 29.29 -3.04
CA TYR A 117 -9.24 28.34 -3.98
C TYR A 117 -8.23 27.88 -5.04
N PHE A 118 -7.57 28.82 -5.72
CA PHE A 118 -6.56 28.47 -6.73
C PHE A 118 -5.37 27.73 -6.13
N GLN A 119 -4.91 28.15 -4.95
CA GLN A 119 -3.87 27.45 -4.20
C GLN A 119 -4.25 25.98 -3.94
N ALA A 120 -5.47 25.74 -3.43
CA ALA A 120 -5.93 24.38 -3.11
C ALA A 120 -6.05 23.51 -4.38
N VAL A 121 -6.61 24.04 -5.47
CA VAL A 121 -6.75 23.32 -6.74
C VAL A 121 -5.40 22.97 -7.35
N ILE A 122 -4.46 23.92 -7.38
CA ILE A 122 -3.11 23.68 -7.93
C ILE A 122 -2.39 22.62 -7.09
N LEU A 123 -2.43 22.77 -5.77
CA LEU A 123 -1.76 21.86 -4.83
C LEU A 123 -2.31 20.44 -4.93
N GLN A 124 -3.65 20.30 -5.01
CA GLN A 124 -4.30 19.01 -5.17
C GLN A 124 -3.90 18.34 -6.50
N ARG A 125 -3.90 19.09 -7.60
CA ARG A 125 -3.48 18.54 -8.91
C ARG A 125 -2.03 18.13 -8.94
N VAL A 126 -1.14 18.94 -8.35
CA VAL A 126 0.29 18.62 -8.28
C VAL A 126 0.52 17.41 -7.40
N GLY A 127 -0.09 17.37 -6.21
CA GLY A 127 0.04 16.25 -5.29
C GLY A 127 -0.43 14.93 -5.90
N GLN A 128 -1.57 14.93 -6.62
CA GLN A 128 -2.06 13.72 -7.30
C GLN A 128 -1.13 13.26 -8.44
N ARG A 129 -0.50 14.18 -9.17
CA ARG A 129 0.49 13.81 -10.19
C ARG A 129 1.74 13.19 -9.59
N ILE A 130 2.31 13.80 -8.55
CA ILE A 130 3.46 13.23 -7.82
C ILE A 130 3.16 11.80 -7.36
N ILE A 131 1.95 11.56 -6.87
CA ILE A 131 1.57 10.23 -6.40
C ILE A 131 1.32 9.25 -7.54
N SER A 132 0.81 9.73 -8.68
CA SER A 132 0.70 8.91 -9.90
C SER A 132 2.07 8.42 -10.34
N ASP A 133 3.04 9.34 -10.45
CA ASP A 133 4.41 9.04 -10.84
C ASP A 133 5.07 8.04 -9.86
N LEU A 134 4.90 8.27 -8.53
CA LEU A 134 5.41 7.34 -7.51
C LEU A 134 4.78 5.95 -7.58
N ARG A 135 3.47 5.87 -7.86
CA ARG A 135 2.77 4.57 -8.00
C ARG A 135 3.22 3.82 -9.24
N GLU A 136 3.41 4.53 -10.33
CA GLU A 136 3.90 3.95 -11.59
C GLU A 136 5.30 3.38 -11.41
N ASP A 137 6.22 4.16 -10.81
CA ASP A 137 7.57 3.70 -10.51
C ASP A 137 7.57 2.50 -9.56
N LEU A 138 6.77 2.57 -8.48
CA LEU A 138 6.65 1.48 -7.51
C LEU A 138 6.09 0.21 -8.16
N PHE A 139 5.05 0.33 -8.98
CA PHE A 139 4.42 -0.81 -9.64
C PHE A 139 5.37 -1.44 -10.67
N THR A 140 6.00 -0.62 -11.50
CA THR A 140 7.02 -1.07 -12.48
C THR A 140 8.18 -1.77 -11.77
N HIS A 141 8.60 -1.24 -10.61
CA HIS A 141 9.65 -1.88 -9.82
C HIS A 141 9.20 -3.23 -9.26
N ILE A 142 7.97 -3.33 -8.73
CA ILE A 142 7.40 -4.60 -8.25
C ILE A 142 7.35 -5.63 -9.37
N GLU A 143 6.95 -5.24 -10.59
CA GLU A 143 6.93 -6.14 -11.75
C GLU A 143 8.33 -6.60 -12.18
N SER A 144 9.37 -5.82 -11.90
CA SER A 144 10.75 -6.19 -12.18
C SER A 144 11.35 -7.19 -11.20
N LEU A 145 10.72 -7.42 -10.04
CA LEU A 145 11.19 -8.37 -9.03
C LEU A 145 11.06 -9.82 -9.52
N SER A 146 11.98 -10.67 -9.08
CA SER A 146 11.93 -12.10 -9.40
C SER A 146 10.76 -12.79 -8.71
N HIS A 147 10.34 -13.93 -9.28
CA HIS A 147 9.29 -14.77 -8.70
C HIS A 147 9.62 -15.18 -7.24
N GLU A 148 10.88 -15.52 -6.96
CA GLU A 148 11.38 -15.79 -5.61
C GLU A 148 11.07 -14.65 -4.64
N GLN A 149 11.42 -13.41 -5.01
CA GLN A 149 11.22 -12.23 -4.17
C GLN A 149 9.74 -11.91 -3.96
N LEU A 150 8.92 -12.11 -5.00
CA LEU A 150 7.47 -11.93 -4.90
C LEU A 150 6.80 -12.98 -4.00
N ASN A 151 7.31 -14.20 -3.96
CA ASN A 151 6.81 -15.25 -3.06
C ASN A 151 7.15 -15.00 -1.58
N GLU A 152 8.26 -14.29 -1.29
CA GLU A 152 8.62 -13.89 0.07
C GLU A 152 7.73 -12.76 0.63
N ILE A 153 7.09 -11.99 -0.24
CA ILE A 153 6.30 -10.81 0.14
C ILE A 153 4.81 -11.10 -0.07
N PRO A 154 3.99 -11.14 0.99
CA PRO A 154 2.54 -11.34 0.82
C PRO A 154 1.92 -10.29 -0.12
N VAL A 155 1.11 -10.73 -1.08
CA VAL A 155 0.47 -9.86 -2.08
C VAL A 155 -0.32 -8.72 -1.43
N GLY A 156 -1.06 -8.97 -0.35
CA GLY A 156 -1.78 -7.94 0.39
C GLY A 156 -0.87 -6.84 0.96
N LYS A 157 0.39 -7.17 1.28
CA LYS A 157 1.38 -6.17 1.70
C LYS A 157 1.78 -5.28 0.53
N LEU A 158 2.01 -5.84 -0.65
CA LEU A 158 2.31 -5.06 -1.87
C LEU A 158 1.17 -4.14 -2.25
N VAL A 159 -0.07 -4.65 -2.28
CA VAL A 159 -1.28 -3.85 -2.54
C VAL A 159 -1.40 -2.69 -1.55
N THR A 160 -1.19 -2.94 -0.25
CA THR A 160 -1.24 -1.88 0.77
C THR A 160 -0.18 -0.79 0.53
N ARG A 161 1.03 -1.14 0.03
CA ARG A 161 2.07 -0.16 -0.30
C ARG A 161 1.66 0.72 -1.47
N VAL A 162 1.13 0.11 -2.56
CA VAL A 162 0.71 0.84 -3.77
C VAL A 162 -0.51 1.73 -3.51
N THR A 163 -1.42 1.31 -2.62
CA THR A 163 -2.68 2.03 -2.36
C THR A 163 -2.61 2.93 -1.13
N ASN A 164 -2.57 2.34 0.07
CA ASN A 164 -2.74 3.07 1.32
C ASN A 164 -1.53 3.91 1.71
N ASP A 165 -0.31 3.34 1.58
CA ASP A 165 0.91 4.06 1.95
C ASP A 165 1.19 5.22 0.99
N THR A 166 0.94 5.07 -0.32
CA THR A 166 1.02 6.18 -1.27
C THR A 166 -0.03 7.26 -1.00
N ASN A 167 -1.24 6.90 -0.54
CA ASN A 167 -2.26 7.88 -0.13
C ASN A 167 -1.80 8.71 1.08
N ALA A 168 -1.12 8.09 2.06
CA ALA A 168 -0.56 8.83 3.18
C ALA A 168 0.52 9.83 2.73
N ILE A 169 1.34 9.47 1.73
CA ILE A 169 2.30 10.37 1.09
C ILE A 169 1.58 11.50 0.33
N SER A 170 0.48 11.20 -0.37
CA SER A 170 -0.35 12.21 -1.04
C SER A 170 -0.80 13.31 -0.07
N MET A 171 -1.34 12.92 1.08
CA MET A 171 -1.79 13.86 2.11
C MET A 171 -0.65 14.75 2.62
N MET A 172 0.58 14.26 2.63
CA MET A 172 1.75 15.06 2.98
C MET A 172 1.98 16.21 1.98
N PHE A 173 1.94 15.92 0.68
CA PHE A 173 2.16 16.94 -0.35
C PHE A 173 0.97 17.88 -0.53
N THR A 174 -0.27 17.37 -0.44
CA THR A 174 -1.48 18.16 -0.72
C THR A 174 -1.91 19.06 0.44
N ASN A 175 -1.66 18.66 1.67
CA ASN A 175 -2.20 19.37 2.84
C ASN A 175 -1.13 19.73 3.87
N LEU A 176 -0.28 18.76 4.23
CA LEU A 176 0.50 18.85 5.45
C LEU A 176 1.62 19.89 5.35
N LEU A 177 2.48 19.80 4.32
CA LEU A 177 3.66 20.66 4.17
C LEU A 177 3.24 22.14 4.01
N VAL A 178 2.22 22.39 3.18
CA VAL A 178 1.74 23.76 2.93
C VAL A 178 1.09 24.34 4.17
N ASN A 179 0.28 23.56 4.90
CA ASN A 179 -0.34 24.02 6.14
C ASN A 179 0.69 24.27 7.25
N LEU A 180 1.75 23.45 7.36
CA LEU A 180 2.85 23.69 8.30
C LEU A 180 3.54 25.02 8.00
N ILE A 181 3.88 25.27 6.73
CA ILE A 181 4.50 26.52 6.28
C ILE A 181 3.56 27.70 6.52
N LYS A 182 2.29 27.59 6.12
CA LYS A 182 1.28 28.64 6.34
C LYS A 182 1.14 28.99 7.81
N ASN A 183 0.98 27.99 8.67
CA ASN A 183 0.79 28.19 10.11
C ASN A 183 2.02 28.85 10.75
N ALA A 184 3.24 28.46 10.34
CA ALA A 184 4.46 29.10 10.83
C ALA A 184 4.54 30.59 10.44
N PHE A 185 4.25 30.92 9.17
CA PHE A 185 4.25 32.31 8.72
C PHE A 185 3.11 33.13 9.33
N VAL A 186 1.92 32.56 9.53
CA VAL A 186 0.80 33.23 10.20
C VAL A 186 1.16 33.56 11.64
N ILE A 187 1.71 32.60 12.41
CA ILE A 187 2.15 32.83 13.79
C ILE A 187 3.19 33.95 13.84
N LEU A 188 4.22 33.89 12.99
CA LEU A 188 5.29 34.90 12.96
C LEU A 188 4.75 36.28 12.56
N GLY A 189 3.92 36.34 11.50
CA GLY A 189 3.34 37.58 11.00
C GLY A 189 2.40 38.25 12.01
N ILE A 190 1.54 37.46 12.67
CA ILE A 190 0.66 37.96 13.74
C ILE A 190 1.48 38.45 14.94
N LEU A 191 2.51 37.72 15.35
CA LEU A 191 3.39 38.13 16.44
C LEU A 191 4.06 39.47 16.14
N VAL A 192 4.59 39.65 14.93
CA VAL A 192 5.18 40.95 14.51
C VAL A 192 4.12 42.06 14.50
N ALA A 193 2.93 41.79 13.94
CA ALA A 193 1.84 42.76 13.91
C ALA A 193 1.39 43.17 15.32
N MET A 194 1.25 42.23 16.25
CA MET A 194 0.91 42.51 17.65
C MET A 194 2.00 43.33 18.34
N LEU A 195 3.30 43.02 18.13
CA LEU A 195 4.41 43.80 18.70
C LEU A 195 4.43 45.25 18.18
N CYS A 196 4.19 45.43 16.87
CA CYS A 196 4.12 46.77 16.28
C CYS A 196 2.89 47.58 16.76
N LEU A 197 1.77 46.93 17.04
CA LEU A 197 0.55 47.57 17.49
C LEU A 197 0.62 47.97 18.96
N ASN A 198 0.93 47.00 19.86
CA ASN A 198 1.07 47.24 21.29
C ASN A 198 1.92 46.14 21.94
N TYR A 199 3.21 46.46 22.27
CA TYR A 199 4.13 45.47 22.83
C TYR A 199 3.74 45.03 24.25
N ALA A 200 3.04 45.88 25.04
CA ALA A 200 2.62 45.55 26.40
C ALA A 200 1.53 44.46 26.42
N LEU A 201 0.51 44.60 25.57
CA LEU A 201 -0.53 43.58 25.40
C LEU A 201 0.05 42.32 24.75
N THR A 202 1.02 42.45 23.86
CA THR A 202 1.70 41.29 23.25
C THR A 202 2.46 40.47 24.31
N LEU A 203 3.17 41.14 25.21
CA LEU A 203 3.87 40.44 26.32
C LEU A 203 2.90 39.67 27.21
N MET A 204 1.73 40.28 27.50
CA MET A 204 0.67 39.59 28.24
C MET A 204 0.20 38.30 27.52
N VAL A 205 -0.03 38.35 26.21
CA VAL A 205 -0.42 37.17 25.43
C VAL A 205 0.69 36.11 25.40
N LEU A 206 1.95 36.54 25.26
CA LEU A 206 3.12 35.66 25.25
C LEU A 206 3.31 34.91 26.58
N CYS A 207 2.85 35.46 27.72
CA CYS A 207 2.88 34.75 29.01
C CYS A 207 2.04 33.45 29.00
N PHE A 208 1.05 33.31 28.11
CA PHE A 208 0.25 32.08 27.99
C PHE A 208 0.93 31.01 27.12
N VAL A 209 1.86 31.38 26.25
CA VAL A 209 2.52 30.46 25.30
C VAL A 209 3.27 29.32 26.02
N PRO A 210 4.08 29.52 27.07
CA PRO A 210 4.73 28.44 27.80
C PRO A 210 3.74 27.38 28.33
N PHE A 211 2.58 27.83 28.84
CA PHE A 211 1.54 26.91 29.34
C PHE A 211 0.95 26.05 28.21
N ILE A 212 0.72 26.64 27.04
CA ILE A 212 0.24 25.91 25.86
C ILE A 212 1.28 24.87 25.43
N VAL A 213 2.56 25.22 25.40
CA VAL A 213 3.64 24.30 25.06
C VAL A 213 3.69 23.14 26.05
N ILE A 214 3.64 23.43 27.36
CA ILE A 214 3.62 22.41 28.43
C ILE A 214 2.42 21.48 28.23
N PHE A 215 1.21 22.03 28.05
CA PHE A 215 0.00 21.24 27.86
C PHE A 215 0.08 20.37 26.61
N THR A 216 0.62 20.91 25.51
CA THR A 216 0.81 20.18 24.25
C THR A 216 1.80 19.02 24.42
N VAL A 217 2.91 19.22 25.12
CA VAL A 217 3.92 18.17 25.36
C VAL A 217 3.31 17.05 26.23
N ILE A 218 2.56 17.41 27.28
CA ILE A 218 1.87 16.46 28.16
C ILE A 218 0.83 15.69 27.36
N PHE A 219 -0.03 16.39 26.62
CA PHE A 219 -1.04 15.77 25.78
C PHE A 219 -0.44 14.77 24.77
N ARG A 220 0.66 15.14 24.11
CA ARG A 220 1.35 14.27 23.17
C ARG A 220 1.71 12.91 23.78
N LYS A 221 2.16 12.89 25.03
CA LYS A 221 2.50 11.64 25.75
C LYS A 221 1.26 10.76 25.98
N PHE A 222 0.20 11.35 26.51
CA PHE A 222 -1.05 10.62 26.79
C PHE A 222 -1.78 10.19 25.54
N SER A 223 -1.93 11.07 24.57
CA SER A 223 -2.56 10.80 23.27
C SER A 223 -1.86 9.66 22.53
N ARG A 224 -0.52 9.68 22.48
CA ARG A 224 0.26 8.62 21.84
C ARG A 224 0.02 7.26 22.48
N ARG A 225 -0.08 7.20 23.81
CA ARG A 225 -0.36 5.96 24.55
C ARG A 225 -1.78 5.45 24.29
N ALA A 226 -2.76 6.33 24.35
CA ALA A 226 -4.16 5.98 24.08
C ALA A 226 -4.35 5.51 22.62
N TYR A 227 -3.75 6.22 21.68
CA TYR A 227 -3.81 5.87 20.25
C TYR A 227 -3.22 4.48 19.96
N ARG A 228 -2.10 4.11 20.63
CA ARG A 228 -1.53 2.75 20.48
C ARG A 228 -2.49 1.69 20.96
N LYS A 229 -3.09 1.86 22.16
CA LYS A 229 -4.06 0.89 22.69
C LYS A 229 -5.23 0.67 21.74
N VAL A 230 -5.78 1.75 21.16
CA VAL A 230 -6.87 1.66 20.19
C VAL A 230 -6.41 0.95 18.94
N LYS A 231 -5.21 1.26 18.44
CA LYS A 231 -4.65 0.59 17.25
C LYS A 231 -4.46 -0.91 17.47
N ASP A 232 -3.91 -1.30 18.61
CA ASP A 232 -3.69 -2.71 18.96
C ASP A 232 -5.04 -3.45 19.04
N ALA A 233 -6.02 -2.90 19.76
CA ALA A 233 -7.36 -3.49 19.84
C ALA A 233 -8.09 -3.55 18.49
N THR A 234 -7.90 -2.55 17.62
CA THR A 234 -8.43 -2.57 16.25
C THR A 234 -7.77 -3.65 15.42
N THR A 235 -6.46 -3.83 15.56
CA THR A 235 -5.73 -4.91 14.85
C THR A 235 -6.24 -6.27 15.33
N ASP A 236 -6.41 -6.48 16.62
CA ASP A 236 -6.92 -7.73 17.20
C ASP A 236 -8.32 -8.07 16.69
N ILE A 237 -9.22 -7.09 16.61
CA ILE A 237 -10.58 -7.33 16.11
C ILE A 237 -10.58 -7.61 14.60
N ASN A 238 -9.75 -6.91 13.81
CA ASN A 238 -9.63 -7.14 12.38
C ASN A 238 -9.04 -8.52 12.07
N THR A 239 -8.02 -8.94 12.81
CA THR A 239 -7.45 -10.29 12.69
C THR A 239 -8.50 -11.35 13.01
N TYR A 240 -9.22 -11.17 14.11
CA TYR A 240 -10.31 -12.07 14.51
C TYR A 240 -11.41 -12.17 13.44
N LEU A 241 -11.86 -11.03 12.91
CA LEU A 241 -12.86 -11.00 11.84
C LEU A 241 -12.37 -11.71 10.57
N SER A 242 -11.14 -11.42 10.14
CA SER A 242 -10.55 -12.05 8.96
C SER A 242 -10.48 -13.57 9.09
N GLU A 243 -10.04 -14.07 10.25
CA GLU A 243 -9.94 -15.51 10.52
C GLU A 243 -11.33 -16.17 10.57
N ASN A 244 -12.26 -15.60 11.35
CA ASN A 244 -13.58 -16.21 11.53
C ASN A 244 -14.49 -16.11 10.30
N LEU A 245 -14.40 -15.03 9.50
CA LEU A 245 -15.14 -14.93 8.25
C LEU A 245 -14.58 -15.88 7.18
N SER A 246 -13.27 -16.06 7.13
CA SER A 246 -12.65 -17.07 6.25
C SER A 246 -13.03 -18.49 6.66
N GLY A 247 -13.14 -18.75 7.97
CA GLY A 247 -13.52 -20.04 8.54
C GLY A 247 -15.01 -20.21 8.84
N ILE A 248 -15.90 -19.33 8.35
CA ILE A 248 -17.33 -19.30 8.74
C ILE A 248 -18.05 -20.64 8.53
N LYS A 249 -17.75 -21.33 7.43
CA LYS A 249 -18.31 -22.65 7.13
C LYS A 249 -17.96 -23.69 8.20
N VAL A 250 -16.71 -23.65 8.71
CA VAL A 250 -16.26 -24.55 9.77
C VAL A 250 -17.02 -24.25 11.06
N THR A 251 -17.14 -22.97 11.44
CA THR A 251 -17.90 -22.54 12.61
C THR A 251 -19.34 -23.05 12.54
N GLN A 252 -20.02 -22.90 11.40
CA GLN A 252 -21.40 -23.35 11.19
C GLN A 252 -21.54 -24.89 11.22
N ILE A 253 -20.62 -25.62 10.55
CA ILE A 253 -20.68 -27.10 10.54
C ILE A 253 -20.53 -27.66 11.96
N PHE A 254 -19.71 -27.02 12.82
CA PHE A 254 -19.49 -27.46 14.20
C PHE A 254 -20.43 -26.82 15.22
N GLY A 255 -21.38 -25.96 14.81
CA GLY A 255 -22.37 -25.30 15.69
C GLY A 255 -21.72 -24.45 16.79
N ARG A 256 -20.65 -23.69 16.43
CA ARG A 256 -19.88 -22.87 17.40
C ARG A 256 -20.15 -21.36 17.26
N GLU A 257 -21.27 -20.97 16.68
CA GLU A 257 -21.62 -19.56 16.45
C GLU A 257 -21.71 -18.76 17.72
N ASP A 258 -22.36 -19.31 18.77
CA ASP A 258 -22.53 -18.63 20.05
C ASP A 258 -21.22 -18.39 20.77
N GLU A 259 -20.30 -19.36 20.71
CA GLU A 259 -18.95 -19.24 21.29
C GLU A 259 -18.15 -18.15 20.56
N LYS A 260 -18.17 -18.16 19.24
CA LYS A 260 -17.49 -17.15 18.40
C LYS A 260 -18.09 -15.76 18.56
N MET A 261 -19.42 -15.66 18.75
CA MET A 261 -20.07 -14.40 19.06
C MET A 261 -19.67 -13.86 20.45
N ALA A 262 -19.53 -14.72 21.46
CA ALA A 262 -19.07 -14.32 22.77
C ALA A 262 -17.62 -13.80 22.76
N GLU A 263 -16.71 -14.46 22.02
CA GLU A 263 -15.33 -14.01 21.81
C GLU A 263 -15.29 -12.64 21.09
N PHE A 264 -16.09 -12.47 20.04
CA PHE A 264 -16.21 -11.19 19.33
C PHE A 264 -16.69 -10.07 20.25
N TYR A 265 -17.70 -10.34 21.06
CA TYR A 265 -18.25 -9.39 22.01
C TYR A 265 -17.19 -8.91 23.00
N GLN A 266 -16.35 -9.81 23.56
CA GLN A 266 -15.25 -9.45 24.46
C GLN A 266 -14.22 -8.54 23.77
N LYS A 267 -13.83 -8.85 22.53
CA LYS A 267 -12.90 -8.03 21.75
C LYS A 267 -13.50 -6.65 21.43
N SER A 268 -14.78 -6.61 21.07
CA SER A 268 -15.52 -5.38 20.80
C SER A 268 -15.64 -4.51 22.06
N GLN A 269 -15.92 -5.10 23.23
CA GLN A 269 -15.92 -4.38 24.50
C GLN A 269 -14.53 -3.81 24.84
N THR A 270 -13.46 -4.58 24.59
CA THR A 270 -12.09 -4.11 24.79
C THR A 270 -11.79 -2.90 23.90
N LEU A 271 -12.15 -2.96 22.61
CA LEU A 271 -12.00 -1.83 21.68
C LEU A 271 -12.80 -0.61 22.15
N SER A 272 -14.06 -0.82 22.56
CA SER A 272 -14.92 0.26 23.09
C SER A 272 -14.28 0.94 24.30
N LYS A 273 -13.77 0.15 25.28
CA LYS A 273 -13.12 0.67 26.48
C LYS A 273 -11.88 1.50 26.19
N VAL A 274 -10.98 1.01 25.32
CA VAL A 274 -9.75 1.76 24.99
C VAL A 274 -10.06 2.99 24.12
N THR A 275 -11.12 2.94 23.32
CA THR A 275 -11.62 4.11 22.57
C THR A 275 -12.18 5.17 23.51
N GLN A 276 -12.92 4.77 24.55
CA GLN A 276 -13.40 5.70 25.59
C GLN A 276 -12.23 6.34 26.34
N GLU A 277 -11.17 5.57 26.69
CA GLU A 277 -9.94 6.14 27.28
C GLU A 277 -9.30 7.19 26.35
N GLN A 278 -9.28 6.94 25.04
CA GLN A 278 -8.77 7.91 24.06
C GLN A 278 -9.63 9.16 24.00
N ILE A 279 -10.96 9.01 23.91
CA ILE A 279 -11.91 10.14 23.90
C ILE A 279 -11.76 10.97 25.16
N PHE A 280 -11.57 10.33 26.33
CA PHE A 280 -11.36 11.06 27.60
C PHE A 280 -10.07 11.91 27.54
N VAL A 281 -8.97 11.38 27.03
CA VAL A 281 -7.71 12.14 26.88
C VAL A 281 -7.92 13.39 26.00
N PHE A 282 -8.62 13.24 24.88
CA PHE A 282 -8.92 14.38 23.99
C PHE A 282 -9.96 15.33 24.61
N GLY A 283 -10.95 14.78 25.30
CA GLY A 283 -12.02 15.54 25.98
C GLY A 283 -11.51 16.39 27.15
N VAL A 284 -10.40 16.03 27.76
CA VAL A 284 -9.74 16.84 28.80
C VAL A 284 -8.82 17.89 28.17
N PHE A 285 -8.03 17.51 27.16
CA PHE A 285 -7.02 18.42 26.59
C PHE A 285 -7.63 19.62 25.86
N ARG A 286 -8.63 19.40 24.99
CA ARG A 286 -9.23 20.48 24.19
C ARG A 286 -9.83 21.58 25.07
N PRO A 287 -10.64 21.30 26.10
CA PRO A 287 -11.14 22.30 27.03
C PRO A 287 -10.03 23.04 27.80
N LEU A 288 -8.93 22.35 28.19
CA LEU A 288 -7.82 23.00 28.88
C LEU A 288 -7.12 24.06 28.00
N VAL A 289 -6.85 23.75 26.72
CA VAL A 289 -6.28 24.73 25.78
C VAL A 289 -7.27 25.86 25.53
N TYR A 290 -8.57 25.56 25.41
CA TYR A 290 -9.62 26.55 25.25
C TYR A 290 -9.73 27.45 26.50
N MET A 291 -9.56 26.90 27.68
CA MET A 291 -9.50 27.69 28.94
C MET A 291 -8.34 28.70 28.92
N LEU A 292 -7.13 28.30 28.44
CA LEU A 292 -6.01 29.23 28.29
C LEU A 292 -6.33 30.34 27.28
N TYR A 293 -6.96 29.99 26.17
CA TYR A 293 -7.43 30.96 25.18
C TYR A 293 -8.42 31.96 25.78
N ILE A 294 -9.48 31.50 26.45
CA ILE A 294 -10.46 32.37 27.12
C ILE A 294 -9.82 33.21 28.24
N SER A 295 -8.88 32.60 29.00
CA SER A 295 -8.15 33.34 30.06
C SER A 295 -7.32 34.49 29.46
N SER A 296 -6.70 34.29 28.30
CA SER A 296 -5.96 35.36 27.61
C SER A 296 -6.89 36.50 27.13
N ILE A 297 -8.10 36.17 26.67
CA ILE A 297 -9.13 37.13 26.29
C ILE A 297 -9.63 37.90 27.51
N LEU A 298 -9.90 37.21 28.63
CA LEU A 298 -10.33 37.87 29.89
C LEU A 298 -9.26 38.85 30.38
N CYS A 299 -7.97 38.44 30.35
CA CYS A 299 -6.85 39.34 30.67
C CYS A 299 -6.79 40.52 29.72
N LEU A 300 -7.01 40.33 28.39
CA LEU A 300 -7.06 41.41 27.40
C LEU A 300 -8.16 42.42 27.76
N PHE A 301 -9.40 41.98 28.00
CA PHE A 301 -10.50 42.87 28.32
C PHE A 301 -10.32 43.55 29.69
N TYR A 302 -9.77 42.89 30.69
CA TYR A 302 -9.50 43.47 32.00
C TYR A 302 -8.40 44.56 31.89
N LEU A 303 -7.20 44.23 31.36
CA LEU A 303 -6.09 45.15 31.28
C LEU A 303 -6.33 46.24 30.19
N GLY A 304 -6.84 45.83 29.03
CA GLY A 304 -7.18 46.75 27.95
C GLY A 304 -8.31 47.67 28.29
N GLY A 305 -9.37 47.17 28.93
CA GLY A 305 -10.52 47.98 29.41
C GLY A 305 -10.11 48.95 30.50
N MET A 306 -9.32 48.49 31.50
CA MET A 306 -8.78 49.40 32.54
C MET A 306 -7.90 50.49 31.94
N GLY A 307 -7.03 50.16 30.97
CA GLY A 307 -6.19 51.12 30.26
C GLY A 307 -6.98 52.15 29.46
N HIS A 308 -7.99 51.68 28.75
CA HIS A 308 -8.85 52.54 27.91
C HIS A 308 -9.76 53.43 28.75
N LEU A 309 -10.49 52.86 29.74
CA LEU A 309 -11.44 53.63 30.54
C LEU A 309 -10.80 54.62 31.49
N ASN A 310 -9.64 54.31 32.04
CA ASN A 310 -8.94 55.16 33.01
C ASN A 310 -7.83 56.00 32.34
N ASN A 311 -7.65 55.96 31.04
CA ASN A 311 -6.57 56.61 30.28
C ASN A 311 -5.18 56.29 30.87
N VAL A 312 -5.01 55.07 31.41
CA VAL A 312 -3.72 54.60 31.98
C VAL A 312 -2.90 53.99 30.85
N SER A 313 -1.72 54.55 30.64
CA SER A 313 -0.74 53.94 29.73
C SER A 313 -0.13 52.68 30.36
N PHE A 314 -0.25 51.56 29.67
CA PHE A 314 0.38 50.31 30.11
C PHE A 314 1.79 50.22 29.48
N LEU A 315 2.82 50.23 30.31
CA LEU A 315 4.24 50.27 29.85
C LEU A 315 4.50 51.45 28.88
N GLY A 316 3.84 52.61 29.08
CA GLY A 316 4.02 53.81 28.23
C GLY A 316 3.23 53.81 26.90
N GLN A 317 2.36 52.84 26.67
CA GLN A 317 1.48 52.80 25.49
C GLN A 317 0.01 53.05 25.85
N THR A 318 -0.68 53.83 25.03
CA THR A 318 -2.13 54.07 25.11
C THR A 318 -2.88 52.90 24.47
N ILE A 319 -4.02 52.52 25.05
CA ILE A 319 -4.85 51.45 24.52
C ILE A 319 -6.16 52.06 24.03
N THR A 320 -6.44 51.89 22.74
CA THR A 320 -7.70 52.32 22.12
C THR A 320 -8.70 51.15 22.06
N GLY A 321 -10.00 51.44 21.84
CA GLY A 321 -11.02 50.43 21.62
C GLY A 321 -10.67 49.51 20.43
N GLY A 322 -10.24 50.13 19.31
CA GLY A 322 -9.82 49.42 18.12
C GLY A 322 -8.62 48.49 18.36
N THR A 323 -7.67 48.89 19.22
CA THR A 323 -6.57 48.03 19.65
C THR A 323 -7.07 46.77 20.37
N ILE A 324 -8.07 46.90 21.27
CA ILE A 324 -8.65 45.77 22.01
C ILE A 324 -9.33 44.80 21.03
N VAL A 325 -10.12 45.30 20.11
CA VAL A 325 -10.80 44.48 19.09
C VAL A 325 -9.80 43.74 18.19
N THR A 326 -8.77 44.48 17.74
CA THR A 326 -7.68 43.86 16.93
C THR A 326 -6.97 42.75 17.68
N PHE A 327 -6.59 42.95 18.94
CA PHE A 327 -5.95 41.95 19.77
C PHE A 327 -6.85 40.76 20.05
N TYR A 328 -8.16 40.97 20.27
CA TYR A 328 -9.12 39.86 20.42
C TYR A 328 -9.10 38.95 19.18
N MET A 329 -9.12 39.52 17.97
CA MET A 329 -9.04 38.76 16.73
C MET A 329 -7.67 38.08 16.57
N TYR A 330 -6.58 38.77 16.89
CA TYR A 330 -5.23 38.20 16.81
C TYR A 330 -5.01 37.05 17.78
N ILE A 331 -5.50 37.11 19.00
CA ILE A 331 -5.41 36.02 19.96
C ILE A 331 -6.02 34.74 19.37
N SER A 332 -7.22 34.84 18.77
CA SER A 332 -7.84 33.68 18.11
C SER A 332 -6.98 33.11 16.98
N LYS A 333 -6.51 33.99 16.08
CA LYS A 333 -5.68 33.60 14.91
C LYS A 333 -4.26 33.16 15.29
N PHE A 334 -3.78 33.51 16.48
CA PHE A 334 -2.48 33.08 17.01
C PHE A 334 -2.55 31.70 17.67
N PHE A 335 -3.60 31.42 18.46
CA PHE A 335 -3.74 30.17 19.19
C PHE A 335 -4.14 28.99 18.29
N THR A 336 -5.00 29.21 17.31
CA THR A 336 -5.51 28.15 16.42
C THR A 336 -4.39 27.41 15.64
N PRO A 337 -3.43 28.08 14.99
CA PRO A 337 -2.32 27.42 14.35
C PRO A 337 -1.44 26.59 15.30
N ILE A 338 -1.24 27.08 16.54
CA ILE A 338 -0.44 26.35 17.54
C ILE A 338 -1.10 25.01 17.93
N GLN A 339 -2.43 25.00 18.07
CA GLN A 339 -3.18 23.77 18.31
C GLN A 339 -3.07 22.79 17.15
N ASN A 340 -3.18 23.27 15.93
CA ASN A 340 -3.13 22.46 14.72
C ASN A 340 -1.73 21.87 14.47
N LEU A 341 -0.64 22.56 14.83
CA LEU A 341 0.74 22.08 14.62
C LEU A 341 0.99 20.73 15.30
N ALA A 342 0.43 20.48 16.48
CA ALA A 342 0.60 19.20 17.18
C ALA A 342 -0.02 18.02 16.42
N GLU A 343 -1.20 18.22 15.82
CA GLU A 343 -1.86 17.19 14.99
C GLU A 343 -1.11 16.98 13.67
N GLN A 344 -0.70 18.05 13.03
CA GLN A 344 0.05 18.02 11.77
C GLN A 344 1.38 17.28 11.91
N PHE A 345 2.06 17.42 13.04
CA PHE A 345 3.31 16.70 13.28
C PHE A 345 3.10 15.17 13.36
N ASN A 346 1.99 14.71 13.92
CA ASN A 346 1.66 13.28 13.94
C ASN A 346 1.37 12.76 12.53
N TRP A 347 0.67 13.52 11.71
CA TRP A 347 0.44 13.19 10.30
C TRP A 347 1.75 13.13 9.50
N LEU A 348 2.69 14.05 9.75
CA LEU A 348 4.02 14.03 9.14
C LEU A 348 4.77 12.74 9.48
N GLN A 349 4.79 12.35 10.76
CA GLN A 349 5.44 11.11 11.17
C GLN A 349 4.80 9.87 10.53
N SER A 350 3.46 9.86 10.40
CA SER A 350 2.76 8.77 9.72
C SER A 350 3.12 8.70 8.23
N ALA A 351 3.16 9.85 7.55
CA ALA A 351 3.54 9.92 6.15
C ALA A 351 5.00 9.48 5.92
N LEU A 352 5.93 9.90 6.78
CA LEU A 352 7.33 9.46 6.71
C LEU A 352 7.47 7.94 6.93
N ALA A 353 6.71 7.37 7.88
CA ALA A 353 6.71 5.93 8.09
C ALA A 353 6.14 5.15 6.89
N SER A 354 5.10 5.66 6.24
CA SER A 354 4.56 5.08 5.00
C SER A 354 5.54 5.22 3.83
N SER A 355 6.24 6.35 3.73
CA SER A 355 7.28 6.58 2.71
C SER A 355 8.43 5.60 2.85
N GLU A 356 8.93 5.37 4.07
CA GLU A 356 9.99 4.39 4.33
C GLU A 356 9.57 2.98 3.88
N LYS A 357 8.33 2.58 4.14
CA LYS A 357 7.81 1.29 3.70
C LYS A 357 7.72 1.17 2.18
N VAL A 358 7.36 2.23 1.47
CA VAL A 358 7.34 2.29 0.00
C VAL A 358 8.78 2.20 -0.53
N PHE A 359 9.68 3.03 -0.04
CA PHE A 359 11.08 3.01 -0.48
C PHE A 359 11.81 1.72 -0.13
N SER A 360 11.47 1.06 0.98
CA SER A 360 12.05 -0.25 1.31
C SER A 360 11.75 -1.33 0.28
N ILE A 361 10.62 -1.24 -0.44
CA ILE A 361 10.33 -2.12 -1.57
C ILE A 361 11.12 -1.68 -2.80
N MET A 362 11.15 -0.38 -3.09
CA MET A 362 11.89 0.16 -4.24
C MET A 362 13.42 -0.07 -4.14
N ASP A 363 13.95 -0.29 -2.95
CA ASP A 363 15.37 -0.57 -2.72
C ASP A 363 15.73 -2.06 -2.86
N ILE A 364 14.74 -2.95 -2.99
CA ILE A 364 14.98 -4.37 -3.24
C ILE A 364 15.54 -4.52 -4.66
N GLN A 365 16.80 -4.92 -4.78
CA GLN A 365 17.38 -5.16 -6.10
C GLN A 365 16.80 -6.42 -6.73
N PRO A 366 16.34 -6.37 -8.00
CA PRO A 366 15.91 -7.58 -8.71
C PRO A 366 17.03 -8.61 -8.75
N LYS A 367 16.76 -9.83 -8.31
CA LYS A 367 17.75 -10.94 -8.31
C LYS A 367 17.97 -11.51 -9.70
N LEU A 368 16.93 -11.53 -10.52
CA LEU A 368 16.96 -12.04 -11.89
C LEU A 368 17.06 -10.87 -12.85
N VAL A 369 18.24 -10.70 -13.46
CA VAL A 369 18.52 -9.65 -14.43
C VAL A 369 19.18 -10.30 -15.64
N ASP A 370 18.89 -9.78 -16.83
CA ASP A 370 19.57 -10.21 -18.04
C ASP A 370 21.06 -9.86 -17.98
N ALA A 371 21.91 -10.80 -18.42
CA ALA A 371 23.33 -10.52 -18.57
C ALA A 371 23.54 -9.39 -19.60
N PRO A 372 24.58 -8.55 -19.48
CA PRO A 372 24.81 -7.46 -20.43
C PRO A 372 24.99 -7.93 -21.88
N ASP A 373 25.43 -9.18 -22.06
CA ASP A 373 25.64 -9.86 -23.33
C ASP A 373 24.54 -10.87 -23.68
N ALA A 374 23.38 -10.79 -22.98
CA ALA A 374 22.28 -11.70 -23.22
C ALA A 374 21.70 -11.56 -24.63
N ILE A 375 21.55 -12.70 -25.29
CA ILE A 375 21.07 -12.81 -26.67
C ILE A 375 19.56 -13.04 -26.73
N GLU A 376 18.95 -12.66 -27.85
CA GLU A 376 17.58 -13.05 -28.19
C GLU A 376 17.58 -14.36 -28.99
N LEU A 377 16.66 -15.26 -28.61
CA LEU A 377 16.43 -16.49 -29.36
C LEU A 377 15.51 -16.17 -30.55
N THR A 378 15.90 -16.61 -31.75
CA THR A 378 15.14 -16.35 -32.99
C THR A 378 14.49 -17.61 -33.57
N ASP A 379 15.10 -18.77 -33.39
CA ASP A 379 14.60 -20.06 -33.89
C ASP A 379 14.87 -21.15 -32.87
N VAL A 380 13.87 -21.42 -32.03
CA VAL A 380 13.98 -22.36 -30.90
C VAL A 380 13.46 -23.71 -31.31
N LYS A 381 14.37 -24.72 -31.37
CA LYS A 381 14.03 -26.12 -31.65
C LYS A 381 13.43 -26.82 -30.45
N GLY A 382 13.76 -26.35 -29.24
CA GLY A 382 13.26 -26.88 -27.97
C GLY A 382 14.08 -28.03 -27.41
N GLU A 383 15.39 -28.11 -27.72
CA GLU A 383 16.32 -29.01 -27.05
C GLU A 383 16.65 -28.48 -25.65
N ILE A 384 16.60 -29.34 -24.62
CA ILE A 384 16.86 -28.95 -23.24
C ILE A 384 17.88 -29.92 -22.63
N GLU A 385 18.96 -29.39 -22.07
CA GLU A 385 19.97 -30.20 -21.43
C GLU A 385 20.32 -29.70 -20.03
N PHE A 386 20.24 -30.58 -19.03
CA PHE A 386 20.69 -30.34 -17.65
C PHE A 386 22.02 -31.08 -17.44
N ARG A 387 23.03 -30.34 -16.92
CA ARG A 387 24.36 -30.88 -16.63
C ARG A 387 24.71 -30.61 -15.18
N ASP A 388 24.69 -31.66 -14.35
CA ASP A 388 25.05 -31.61 -12.93
C ASP A 388 24.42 -30.45 -12.17
N VAL A 389 23.09 -30.24 -12.31
CA VAL A 389 22.38 -29.10 -11.75
C VAL A 389 22.08 -29.34 -10.28
N TRP A 390 22.48 -28.35 -9.45
CA TRP A 390 22.20 -28.29 -8.01
C TRP A 390 21.38 -27.05 -7.69
N PHE A 391 20.31 -27.24 -6.92
CA PHE A 391 19.44 -26.14 -6.55
C PHE A 391 18.88 -26.28 -5.13
N SER A 392 18.82 -25.15 -4.41
CA SER A 392 18.15 -25.03 -3.11
C SER A 392 17.39 -23.70 -3.02
N TYR A 393 16.19 -23.73 -2.42
CA TYR A 393 15.45 -22.50 -2.08
C TYR A 393 16.05 -21.81 -0.86
N ILE A 394 16.50 -22.62 0.12
CA ILE A 394 17.15 -22.16 1.35
C ILE A 394 18.60 -22.65 1.31
N PRO A 395 19.59 -21.78 1.52
CA PRO A 395 20.98 -22.17 1.51
C PRO A 395 21.27 -23.38 2.44
N GLY A 396 21.81 -24.46 1.85
CA GLY A 396 22.13 -25.69 2.58
C GLY A 396 21.06 -26.79 2.50
N GLU A 397 19.83 -26.48 2.08
CA GLU A 397 18.74 -27.46 1.91
C GLU A 397 18.57 -27.80 0.44
N TRP A 398 19.38 -28.73 -0.07
CA TRP A 398 19.37 -29.10 -1.48
C TRP A 398 18.07 -29.77 -1.90
N VAL A 399 17.37 -29.18 -2.87
CA VAL A 399 16.16 -29.74 -3.51
C VAL A 399 16.52 -30.54 -4.74
N LEU A 400 17.50 -30.09 -5.53
CA LEU A 400 18.10 -30.86 -6.64
C LEU A 400 19.59 -31.08 -6.34
N GLN A 401 20.07 -32.31 -6.63
CA GLN A 401 21.41 -32.77 -6.27
C GLN A 401 22.08 -33.51 -7.45
N GLY A 402 22.76 -32.73 -8.33
CA GLY A 402 23.47 -33.28 -9.47
C GLY A 402 22.55 -33.88 -10.54
N VAL A 403 21.46 -33.16 -10.84
CA VAL A 403 20.48 -33.61 -11.84
C VAL A 403 21.03 -33.38 -13.24
N SER A 404 21.09 -34.47 -14.05
CA SER A 404 21.53 -34.45 -15.44
C SER A 404 20.57 -35.23 -16.31
N PHE A 405 20.03 -34.63 -17.36
CA PHE A 405 19.19 -35.27 -18.37
C PHE A 405 19.20 -34.43 -19.66
N HIS A 406 18.76 -35.08 -20.74
CA HIS A 406 18.63 -34.46 -22.05
C HIS A 406 17.23 -34.70 -22.59
N VAL A 407 16.66 -33.70 -23.22
CA VAL A 407 15.36 -33.68 -23.91
C VAL A 407 15.60 -33.27 -25.36
N SER A 408 15.23 -34.13 -26.29
CA SER A 408 15.35 -33.87 -27.71
C SER A 408 14.23 -32.94 -28.22
N PRO A 409 14.43 -32.22 -29.33
CA PRO A 409 13.36 -31.43 -29.94
C PRO A 409 12.10 -32.26 -30.22
N ARG A 410 10.93 -31.73 -29.79
CA ARG A 410 9.61 -32.38 -29.92
C ARG A 410 9.43 -33.68 -29.12
N GLU A 411 10.31 -33.97 -28.19
CA GLU A 411 10.16 -35.08 -27.27
C GLU A 411 9.19 -34.73 -26.13
N THR A 412 8.35 -35.67 -25.73
CA THR A 412 7.49 -35.56 -24.56
C THR A 412 8.15 -36.26 -23.37
N VAL A 413 8.54 -35.49 -22.35
CA VAL A 413 9.17 -36.00 -21.12
C VAL A 413 8.25 -35.82 -19.93
N ALA A 414 8.00 -36.95 -19.22
CA ALA A 414 7.22 -36.96 -18.00
C ALA A 414 8.10 -37.06 -16.75
N PHE A 415 7.93 -36.14 -15.79
CA PHE A 415 8.57 -36.19 -14.48
C PHE A 415 7.65 -36.85 -13.48
N VAL A 416 8.11 -37.95 -12.86
CA VAL A 416 7.36 -38.76 -11.90
C VAL A 416 8.11 -38.86 -10.57
N GLY A 417 7.41 -38.89 -9.46
CA GLY A 417 8.01 -39.02 -8.13
C GLY A 417 7.07 -38.53 -7.02
N SER A 418 7.44 -38.77 -5.78
CA SER A 418 6.68 -38.28 -4.61
C SER A 418 6.63 -36.74 -4.54
N THR A 419 5.65 -36.23 -3.79
CA THR A 419 5.61 -34.78 -3.48
C THR A 419 6.92 -34.39 -2.78
N GLY A 420 7.50 -33.23 -3.19
CA GLY A 420 8.79 -32.78 -2.67
C GLY A 420 10.02 -33.42 -3.33
N SER A 421 9.88 -34.26 -4.38
CA SER A 421 11.04 -34.87 -5.07
C SER A 421 11.81 -33.91 -6.00
N GLY A 422 11.29 -32.70 -6.26
CA GLY A 422 11.96 -31.69 -7.11
C GLY A 422 11.35 -31.50 -8.51
N LYS A 423 10.22 -32.14 -8.86
CA LYS A 423 9.59 -32.07 -10.19
C LYS A 423 9.26 -30.64 -10.63
N SER A 424 8.41 -29.95 -9.87
CA SER A 424 8.03 -28.56 -10.19
C SER A 424 9.21 -27.58 -10.09
N THR A 425 10.26 -27.94 -9.33
CA THR A 425 11.50 -27.18 -9.26
C THR A 425 12.26 -27.22 -10.59
N ILE A 426 12.34 -28.39 -11.25
CA ILE A 426 12.95 -28.50 -12.59
C ILE A 426 12.21 -27.59 -13.57
N LEU A 427 10.88 -27.62 -13.60
CA LEU A 427 10.09 -26.75 -14.50
C LEU A 427 10.31 -25.28 -14.21
N SER A 428 10.40 -24.91 -12.92
CA SER A 428 10.66 -23.52 -12.51
C SER A 428 12.05 -23.03 -12.92
N LEU A 429 13.06 -23.89 -12.94
CA LEU A 429 14.41 -23.55 -13.41
C LEU A 429 14.46 -23.40 -14.94
N ILE A 430 13.73 -24.23 -15.69
CA ILE A 430 13.63 -24.12 -17.15
C ILE A 430 12.94 -22.81 -17.56
N CYS A 431 11.92 -22.36 -16.82
CA CYS A 431 11.28 -21.04 -17.03
C CYS A 431 12.12 -19.86 -16.51
N ARG A 432 13.30 -20.14 -15.95
CA ARG A 432 14.16 -19.14 -15.31
C ARG A 432 13.38 -18.29 -14.31
N ASN A 433 12.61 -18.96 -13.43
CA ASN A 433 11.95 -18.31 -12.30
C ASN A 433 12.88 -18.17 -11.09
N TYR A 434 13.93 -19.03 -11.04
CA TYR A 434 14.99 -19.06 -10.04
C TYR A 434 16.34 -19.27 -10.73
N GLU A 435 17.43 -18.84 -10.07
CA GLU A 435 18.80 -19.15 -10.49
C GLU A 435 19.32 -20.38 -9.73
N PHE A 436 19.93 -21.33 -10.46
CA PHE A 436 20.56 -22.51 -9.85
C PHE A 436 21.98 -22.19 -9.34
N GLN A 437 22.44 -22.92 -8.34
CA GLN A 437 23.71 -22.63 -7.67
C GLN A 437 24.91 -23.32 -8.33
N LYS A 438 24.73 -24.53 -8.93
CA LYS A 438 25.80 -25.27 -9.63
C LYS A 438 25.25 -25.98 -10.85
N GLY A 439 26.14 -26.26 -11.80
CA GLY A 439 25.80 -26.94 -13.05
C GLY A 439 25.47 -25.96 -14.19
N GLU A 440 24.87 -26.52 -15.23
CA GLU A 440 24.46 -25.78 -16.43
C GLU A 440 23.09 -26.26 -16.91
N ILE A 441 22.29 -25.33 -17.40
CA ILE A 441 21.04 -25.61 -18.13
C ILE A 441 21.19 -24.98 -19.50
N LEU A 442 21.08 -25.79 -20.54
CA LEU A 442 21.21 -25.35 -21.91
C LEU A 442 19.87 -25.46 -22.65
N ILE A 443 19.54 -24.46 -23.43
CA ILE A 443 18.42 -24.47 -24.40
C ILE A 443 19.03 -24.33 -25.79
N ASP A 444 18.81 -25.32 -26.64
CA ASP A 444 19.43 -25.43 -27.98
C ASP A 444 20.96 -25.22 -27.93
N GLY A 445 21.63 -25.77 -26.91
CA GLY A 445 23.07 -25.66 -26.68
C GLY A 445 23.54 -24.33 -26.05
N ILE A 446 22.64 -23.39 -25.77
CA ILE A 446 22.96 -22.07 -25.19
C ILE A 446 22.62 -22.06 -23.70
N ASP A 447 23.57 -21.62 -22.85
CA ASP A 447 23.32 -21.47 -21.41
C ASP A 447 22.16 -20.50 -21.16
N ILE A 448 21.16 -20.93 -20.39
CA ILE A 448 19.94 -20.17 -20.10
C ILE A 448 20.24 -18.80 -19.47
N ARG A 449 21.38 -18.65 -18.77
CA ARG A 449 21.82 -17.37 -18.16
C ARG A 449 22.26 -16.35 -19.20
N LYS A 450 22.64 -16.78 -20.43
CA LYS A 450 23.03 -15.93 -21.55
C LYS A 450 21.86 -15.57 -22.48
N ILE A 451 20.67 -16.03 -22.17
CA ILE A 451 19.45 -15.76 -22.95
C ILE A 451 18.66 -14.66 -22.25
N LYS A 452 18.14 -13.68 -22.99
CA LYS A 452 17.20 -12.69 -22.44
C LYS A 452 15.95 -13.38 -21.90
N ILE A 453 15.57 -13.07 -20.67
CA ILE A 453 14.42 -13.69 -19.99
C ILE A 453 13.13 -13.50 -20.79
N SER A 454 12.92 -12.31 -21.36
CA SER A 454 11.75 -12.01 -22.17
C SER A 454 11.70 -12.85 -23.45
N SER A 455 12.85 -13.08 -24.10
CA SER A 455 12.96 -13.91 -25.28
C SER A 455 12.73 -15.39 -24.95
N LEU A 456 13.36 -15.90 -23.90
CA LEU A 456 13.15 -17.26 -23.41
C LEU A 456 11.66 -17.55 -23.16
N ARG A 457 11.02 -16.69 -22.35
CA ARG A 457 9.61 -16.86 -21.96
C ARG A 457 8.63 -16.69 -23.13
N ARG A 458 9.02 -16.05 -24.22
CA ARG A 458 8.19 -15.94 -25.44
C ARG A 458 8.02 -17.30 -26.12
N HIS A 459 9.07 -18.14 -26.11
CA HIS A 459 9.08 -19.46 -26.74
C HIS A 459 8.57 -20.57 -25.82
N PHE A 460 8.26 -20.23 -24.54
CA PHE A 460 7.76 -21.19 -23.55
C PHE A 460 6.28 -20.96 -23.25
N GLY A 461 5.49 -22.00 -23.35
CA GLY A 461 4.11 -22.04 -22.90
C GLY A 461 4.02 -22.78 -21.56
N GLN A 462 3.71 -22.06 -20.47
CA GLN A 462 3.57 -22.67 -19.16
C GLN A 462 2.10 -22.76 -18.74
N MET A 463 1.68 -23.95 -18.35
CA MET A 463 0.39 -24.21 -17.71
C MET A 463 0.62 -24.55 -16.25
N LEU A 464 0.06 -23.71 -15.39
CA LEU A 464 0.18 -23.87 -13.93
C LEU A 464 -0.89 -24.83 -13.42
N GLN A 465 -0.59 -25.50 -12.31
CA GLN A 465 -1.52 -26.36 -11.59
C GLN A 465 -2.84 -25.65 -11.26
N ASP A 466 -2.77 -24.45 -10.72
CA ASP A 466 -3.92 -23.59 -10.45
C ASP A 466 -4.05 -22.57 -11.59
N VAL A 467 -5.05 -22.77 -12.45
CA VAL A 467 -5.32 -21.87 -13.57
C VAL A 467 -5.89 -20.56 -13.07
N PHE A 468 -5.12 -19.48 -13.29
CA PHE A 468 -5.55 -18.12 -12.99
C PHE A 468 -6.13 -17.44 -14.25
N LEU A 469 -7.36 -16.94 -14.13
CA LEU A 469 -8.01 -16.10 -15.14
C LEU A 469 -8.18 -14.68 -14.59
N PHE A 470 -7.84 -13.70 -15.41
CA PHE A 470 -8.05 -12.29 -15.10
C PHE A 470 -9.51 -11.91 -15.32
N SER A 471 -10.02 -10.97 -14.52
CA SER A 471 -11.30 -10.35 -14.80
C SER A 471 -11.29 -9.63 -16.15
N GLY A 472 -12.32 -9.84 -16.96
CA GLY A 472 -12.39 -9.31 -18.32
C GLY A 472 -13.23 -10.21 -19.22
N THR A 473 -12.75 -10.58 -20.39
CA THR A 473 -13.44 -11.48 -21.34
C THR A 473 -12.63 -12.76 -21.57
N ILE A 474 -13.26 -13.80 -22.13
CA ILE A 474 -12.56 -15.01 -22.58
C ILE A 474 -11.46 -14.62 -23.60
N ARG A 475 -11.80 -13.76 -24.55
CA ARG A 475 -10.85 -13.19 -25.53
C ARG A 475 -9.60 -12.62 -24.85
N SER A 476 -9.79 -11.68 -23.92
CA SER A 476 -8.68 -11.01 -23.23
C SER A 476 -7.81 -12.00 -22.43
N ASN A 477 -8.40 -13.08 -21.94
CA ASN A 477 -7.68 -14.13 -21.23
C ASN A 477 -6.91 -15.09 -22.12
N ILE A 478 -7.34 -15.31 -23.35
CA ILE A 478 -6.62 -16.14 -24.33
C ILE A 478 -5.46 -15.35 -24.93
N VAL A 479 -5.68 -14.09 -25.33
CA VAL A 479 -4.74 -13.27 -26.12
C VAL A 479 -3.95 -12.31 -25.22
N LEU A 480 -3.40 -12.78 -24.12
CA LEU A 480 -2.71 -11.94 -23.12
C LEU A 480 -1.56 -11.07 -23.66
N ARG A 481 -0.91 -11.46 -24.74
CA ARG A 481 0.34 -10.84 -25.24
C ARG A 481 0.19 -10.04 -26.52
N GLU A 482 -0.85 -10.27 -27.30
CA GLU A 482 -0.96 -9.76 -28.67
C GLU A 482 -2.37 -9.19 -28.93
N ASP A 483 -2.43 -7.89 -29.25
CA ASP A 483 -3.71 -7.21 -29.49
C ASP A 483 -4.30 -7.45 -30.89
N ASN A 484 -3.58 -8.11 -31.80
CA ASN A 484 -3.92 -8.24 -33.23
C ASN A 484 -4.28 -9.67 -33.68
N VAL A 485 -4.79 -10.50 -32.80
CA VAL A 485 -5.23 -11.86 -33.15
C VAL A 485 -6.68 -11.83 -33.59
N SER A 486 -6.98 -12.38 -34.76
CA SER A 486 -8.35 -12.42 -35.29
C SER A 486 -9.24 -13.42 -34.53
N ASP A 487 -10.55 -13.17 -34.55
CA ASP A 487 -11.53 -14.08 -33.93
C ASP A 487 -11.47 -15.47 -34.52
N GLU A 488 -11.19 -15.56 -35.82
CA GLU A 488 -11.03 -16.83 -36.53
C GLU A 488 -9.85 -17.63 -35.98
N GLU A 489 -8.70 -16.97 -35.72
CA GLU A 489 -7.52 -17.61 -35.12
C GLU A 489 -7.79 -18.05 -33.70
N ILE A 490 -8.43 -17.21 -32.88
CA ILE A 490 -8.81 -17.56 -31.49
C ILE A 490 -9.72 -18.78 -31.51
N MET A 491 -10.79 -18.77 -32.33
CA MET A 491 -11.72 -19.89 -32.42
C MET A 491 -11.08 -21.14 -33.04
N GLN A 492 -10.11 -21.00 -33.95
CA GLN A 492 -9.35 -22.14 -34.45
C GLN A 492 -8.56 -22.82 -33.33
N VAL A 493 -7.89 -22.04 -32.49
CA VAL A 493 -7.18 -22.56 -31.32
C VAL A 493 -8.16 -23.15 -30.30
N CYS A 494 -9.31 -22.50 -30.05
CA CYS A 494 -10.33 -23.04 -29.16
C CYS A 494 -10.86 -24.41 -29.64
N ARG A 495 -11.06 -24.59 -30.94
CA ARG A 495 -11.43 -25.91 -31.51
C ARG A 495 -10.33 -26.93 -31.37
N TYR A 496 -9.05 -26.51 -31.54
CA TYR A 496 -7.91 -27.41 -31.38
C TYR A 496 -7.80 -28.00 -29.98
N VAL A 497 -8.11 -27.20 -28.96
CA VAL A 497 -8.09 -27.61 -27.54
C VAL A 497 -9.49 -27.92 -26.97
N ASN A 498 -10.51 -28.13 -27.82
CA ASN A 498 -11.89 -28.48 -27.44
C ASN A 498 -12.59 -27.43 -26.52
N ALA A 499 -12.08 -26.22 -26.44
CA ALA A 499 -12.70 -25.14 -25.67
C ALA A 499 -13.95 -24.56 -26.34
N ASP A 500 -14.07 -24.70 -27.67
CA ASP A 500 -15.21 -24.23 -28.47
C ASP A 500 -16.52 -24.89 -28.06
N HIS A 501 -16.50 -26.13 -27.55
CA HIS A 501 -17.68 -26.87 -27.11
C HIS A 501 -18.47 -26.13 -26.02
N PHE A 502 -17.81 -25.47 -25.08
CA PHE A 502 -18.50 -24.69 -24.06
C PHE A 502 -18.63 -23.21 -24.46
N ILE A 503 -17.65 -22.62 -25.17
CA ILE A 503 -17.69 -21.21 -25.59
C ILE A 503 -18.90 -20.96 -26.50
N ASN A 504 -19.18 -21.86 -27.42
CA ASN A 504 -20.34 -21.75 -28.33
C ASN A 504 -21.70 -21.88 -27.63
N LYS A 505 -21.73 -22.33 -26.38
CA LYS A 505 -22.97 -22.42 -25.56
C LYS A 505 -23.20 -21.16 -24.73
N LEU A 506 -22.24 -20.24 -24.69
CA LEU A 506 -22.34 -18.98 -23.96
C LEU A 506 -23.02 -17.91 -24.80
N ASP A 507 -23.80 -17.04 -24.18
CA ASP A 507 -24.58 -16.01 -24.86
C ASP A 507 -23.69 -14.99 -25.61
N HIS A 508 -22.51 -14.70 -25.07
CA HIS A 508 -21.58 -13.72 -25.64
C HIS A 508 -20.30 -14.35 -26.25
N GLY A 509 -20.17 -15.67 -26.28
CA GLY A 509 -19.07 -16.40 -26.91
C GLY A 509 -17.70 -15.97 -26.36
N LEU A 510 -16.80 -15.45 -27.24
CA LEU A 510 -15.47 -14.96 -26.83
C LEU A 510 -15.52 -13.70 -25.94
N ASP A 511 -16.59 -12.92 -26.00
CA ASP A 511 -16.77 -11.72 -25.20
C ASP A 511 -17.50 -11.96 -23.88
N GLU A 512 -17.75 -13.25 -23.54
CA GLU A 512 -18.32 -13.63 -22.25
C GLU A 512 -17.45 -13.16 -21.10
N GLU A 513 -18.12 -12.65 -20.04
CA GLU A 513 -17.46 -12.10 -18.86
C GLU A 513 -16.73 -13.17 -18.06
N VAL A 514 -15.45 -12.94 -17.79
CA VAL A 514 -14.64 -13.69 -16.83
C VAL A 514 -14.60 -12.92 -15.52
N ARG A 515 -15.22 -13.45 -14.48
CA ARG A 515 -15.21 -12.87 -13.14
C ARG A 515 -13.90 -13.17 -12.43
N GLU A 516 -13.71 -12.57 -11.25
CA GLU A 516 -12.50 -12.73 -10.46
C GLU A 516 -12.06 -14.20 -10.36
N ARG A 517 -10.84 -14.48 -10.81
CA ARG A 517 -10.22 -15.82 -10.87
C ARG A 517 -11.00 -16.85 -11.72
N GLY A 518 -11.91 -16.40 -12.56
CA GLY A 518 -12.74 -17.29 -13.38
C GLY A 518 -13.70 -18.17 -12.57
N ASN A 519 -14.21 -17.67 -11.43
CA ASN A 519 -15.09 -18.43 -10.53
C ASN A 519 -16.46 -18.78 -11.12
N ASN A 520 -16.80 -18.19 -12.27
CA ASN A 520 -18.00 -18.51 -13.05
C ASN A 520 -17.79 -19.66 -14.07
N PHE A 521 -16.57 -20.21 -14.15
CA PHE A 521 -16.25 -21.37 -14.99
C PHE A 521 -15.88 -22.59 -14.14
N SER A 522 -16.18 -23.79 -14.67
CA SER A 522 -15.73 -25.04 -14.03
C SER A 522 -14.19 -25.18 -14.07
N ALA A 523 -13.62 -26.06 -13.24
CA ALA A 523 -12.18 -26.30 -13.23
C ALA A 523 -11.68 -26.76 -14.62
N GLY A 524 -12.41 -27.65 -15.29
CA GLY A 524 -12.07 -28.13 -16.63
C GLY A 524 -12.16 -27.04 -17.70
N GLN A 525 -13.22 -26.20 -17.66
CA GLN A 525 -13.33 -25.05 -18.57
C GLN A 525 -12.16 -24.09 -18.43
N ARG A 526 -11.77 -23.76 -17.19
CA ARG A 526 -10.58 -22.92 -16.95
C ARG A 526 -9.30 -23.56 -17.51
N GLN A 527 -9.16 -24.89 -17.40
CA GLN A 527 -8.02 -25.60 -17.95
C GLN A 527 -7.99 -25.56 -19.47
N LEU A 528 -9.13 -25.76 -20.16
CA LEU A 528 -9.22 -25.63 -21.62
C LEU A 528 -8.89 -24.20 -22.08
N LEU A 529 -9.32 -23.16 -21.35
CA LEU A 529 -8.94 -21.77 -21.63
C LEU A 529 -7.43 -21.54 -21.45
N SER A 530 -6.81 -22.18 -20.45
CA SER A 530 -5.34 -22.14 -20.25
C SER A 530 -4.60 -22.81 -21.39
N PHE A 531 -5.14 -23.91 -21.94
CA PHE A 531 -4.58 -24.56 -23.13
C PHE A 531 -4.67 -23.64 -24.35
N ALA A 532 -5.83 -23.02 -24.59
CA ALA A 532 -6.01 -22.06 -25.66
C ALA A 532 -5.02 -20.88 -25.54
N ARG A 533 -4.89 -20.32 -24.33
CA ARG A 533 -3.90 -19.26 -24.00
C ARG A 533 -2.46 -19.68 -24.34
N THR A 534 -2.10 -20.92 -24.10
CA THR A 534 -0.76 -21.41 -24.37
C THR A 534 -0.52 -21.61 -25.84
N ILE A 535 -1.46 -22.25 -26.57
CA ILE A 535 -1.31 -22.62 -27.97
C ILE A 535 -1.35 -21.42 -28.92
N ILE A 536 -2.13 -20.36 -28.58
CA ILE A 536 -2.26 -19.17 -29.44
C ILE A 536 -0.89 -18.51 -29.71
N HIS A 537 0.06 -18.63 -28.79
CA HIS A 537 1.40 -18.07 -28.88
C HIS A 537 2.42 -19.00 -29.58
N LYS A 538 1.99 -20.16 -30.09
CA LYS A 538 2.81 -21.14 -30.83
C LYS A 538 4.15 -21.43 -30.14
N PRO A 539 4.16 -21.90 -28.89
CA PRO A 539 5.37 -22.12 -28.12
C PRO A 539 6.21 -23.27 -28.70
N SER A 540 7.53 -23.16 -28.66
CA SER A 540 8.45 -24.25 -29.04
C SER A 540 8.60 -25.27 -27.91
N VAL A 541 8.42 -24.85 -26.66
CA VAL A 541 8.47 -25.72 -25.46
C VAL A 541 7.21 -25.50 -24.64
N MET A 542 6.53 -26.58 -24.29
CA MET A 542 5.36 -26.56 -23.42
C MET A 542 5.69 -27.21 -22.06
N ILE A 543 5.25 -26.58 -21.00
CA ILE A 543 5.46 -27.00 -19.63
C ILE A 543 4.10 -27.15 -18.96
N LEU A 544 3.79 -28.38 -18.54
CA LEU A 544 2.54 -28.71 -17.88
C LEU A 544 2.82 -29.17 -16.45
N ASP A 545 2.27 -28.44 -15.48
CA ASP A 545 2.21 -28.88 -14.09
C ASP A 545 0.78 -29.37 -13.83
N GLU A 546 0.56 -30.71 -13.96
CA GLU A 546 -0.76 -31.30 -13.99
C GLU A 546 -1.31 -31.56 -12.58
N ALA A 547 -2.43 -30.89 -12.22
CA ALA A 547 -3.29 -31.30 -11.13
C ALA A 547 -4.75 -31.20 -11.57
N THR A 548 -5.26 -32.28 -12.14
CA THR A 548 -6.67 -32.42 -12.56
C THR A 548 -7.49 -33.05 -11.45
N ALA A 549 -7.53 -32.46 -10.25
CA ALA A 549 -8.44 -32.89 -9.20
C ALA A 549 -9.83 -32.24 -9.42
N ASN A 550 -10.90 -33.02 -9.29
CA ASN A 550 -12.30 -32.58 -9.33
C ASN A 550 -12.80 -32.07 -10.69
N ILE A 551 -12.49 -32.76 -11.78
CA ILE A 551 -13.06 -32.52 -13.12
C ILE A 551 -14.09 -33.62 -13.41
N ASP A 552 -15.22 -33.25 -14.01
CA ASP A 552 -16.21 -34.19 -14.49
C ASP A 552 -15.68 -35.04 -15.66
N THR A 553 -16.19 -36.25 -15.80
CA THR A 553 -15.66 -37.26 -16.75
C THR A 553 -15.74 -36.78 -18.20
N GLU A 554 -16.79 -36.04 -18.59
CA GLU A 554 -16.93 -35.54 -19.97
C GLU A 554 -15.86 -34.52 -20.31
N THR A 555 -15.64 -33.53 -19.44
CA THR A 555 -14.61 -32.52 -19.62
C THR A 555 -13.19 -33.12 -19.53
N GLU A 556 -13.01 -34.16 -18.73
CA GLU A 556 -11.74 -34.88 -18.64
C GLU A 556 -11.34 -35.51 -19.97
N LEU A 557 -12.27 -36.14 -20.71
CA LEU A 557 -12.01 -36.69 -22.03
C LEU A 557 -11.58 -35.62 -23.02
N LEU A 558 -12.22 -34.43 -22.98
CA LEU A 558 -11.82 -33.29 -23.82
C LEU A 558 -10.42 -32.77 -23.49
N ILE A 559 -10.05 -32.75 -22.21
CA ILE A 559 -8.70 -32.37 -21.76
C ILE A 559 -7.67 -33.38 -22.25
N GLN A 560 -7.92 -34.69 -22.13
CA GLN A 560 -7.02 -35.74 -22.60
C GLN A 560 -6.79 -35.68 -24.11
N ASP A 561 -7.88 -35.50 -24.91
CA ASP A 561 -7.78 -35.32 -26.35
C ASP A 561 -6.98 -34.06 -26.71
N SER A 562 -7.17 -32.97 -25.97
CA SER A 562 -6.42 -31.72 -26.15
C SER A 562 -4.92 -31.91 -25.86
N LEU A 563 -4.58 -32.62 -24.78
CA LEU A 563 -3.20 -32.93 -24.42
C LEU A 563 -2.51 -33.77 -25.51
N GLU A 564 -3.22 -34.77 -26.05
CA GLU A 564 -2.66 -35.63 -27.12
C GLU A 564 -2.37 -34.82 -28.38
N LYS A 565 -3.29 -33.91 -28.78
CA LYS A 565 -3.05 -32.98 -29.91
C LYS A 565 -1.87 -32.06 -29.65
N MET A 566 -1.76 -31.51 -28.43
CA MET A 566 -0.71 -30.56 -28.07
C MET A 566 0.69 -31.17 -28.12
N ARG A 567 0.87 -32.48 -27.86
CA ARG A 567 2.15 -33.18 -27.97
C ARG A 567 2.86 -33.00 -29.33
N THR A 568 2.10 -32.76 -30.39
CA THR A 568 2.64 -32.58 -31.74
C THR A 568 3.15 -31.17 -32.01
N VAL A 569 2.87 -30.19 -31.15
CA VAL A 569 3.19 -28.77 -31.39
C VAL A 569 4.66 -28.46 -31.12
N GLY A 570 5.25 -28.98 -30.05
CA GLY A 570 6.64 -28.71 -29.66
C GLY A 570 7.16 -29.69 -28.63
N THR A 571 8.31 -29.41 -28.04
CA THR A 571 8.86 -30.17 -26.92
C THR A 571 7.95 -30.03 -25.69
N MET A 572 7.59 -31.13 -25.05
CA MET A 572 6.63 -31.12 -23.93
C MET A 572 7.24 -31.69 -22.66
N LEU A 573 7.19 -30.91 -21.59
CA LEU A 573 7.61 -31.31 -20.24
C LEU A 573 6.39 -31.39 -19.33
N ILE A 574 6.14 -32.55 -18.72
CA ILE A 574 4.94 -32.80 -17.94
C ILE A 574 5.31 -33.26 -16.54
N VAL A 575 4.78 -32.59 -15.51
CA VAL A 575 4.73 -33.18 -14.17
C VAL A 575 3.42 -33.93 -14.05
N ALA A 576 3.49 -35.23 -14.23
CA ALA A 576 2.30 -36.06 -14.33
C ALA A 576 1.90 -36.66 -12.99
N HIS A 577 0.63 -36.60 -12.68
CA HIS A 577 -0.03 -37.24 -11.55
C HIS A 577 -1.03 -38.33 -11.97
N ARG A 578 -1.27 -38.48 -13.29
CA ARG A 578 -2.19 -39.49 -13.85
C ARG A 578 -1.44 -40.50 -14.72
N LEU A 579 -1.86 -41.77 -14.63
CA LEU A 579 -1.28 -42.85 -15.39
C LEU A 579 -1.46 -42.66 -16.91
N SER A 580 -2.63 -42.18 -17.34
CA SER A 580 -2.93 -41.94 -18.75
C SER A 580 -1.93 -40.99 -19.39
N THR A 581 -1.53 -39.93 -18.71
CA THR A 581 -0.56 -38.97 -19.21
C THR A 581 0.86 -39.50 -19.24
N ILE A 582 1.24 -40.29 -18.22
CA ILE A 582 2.60 -40.89 -18.08
C ILE A 582 2.85 -41.93 -19.14
N GLN A 583 1.88 -42.81 -19.43
CA GLN A 583 2.02 -43.94 -20.36
C GLN A 583 2.38 -43.51 -21.80
N HIS A 584 1.94 -42.32 -22.19
CA HIS A 584 2.14 -41.81 -23.55
C HIS A 584 3.39 -40.92 -23.70
N ALA A 585 4.17 -40.69 -22.62
CA ALA A 585 5.42 -39.95 -22.72
C ALA A 585 6.52 -40.79 -23.42
N ASP A 586 7.32 -40.11 -24.25
CA ASP A 586 8.44 -40.77 -24.96
C ASP A 586 9.51 -41.16 -23.96
N ASN A 587 9.73 -40.36 -22.93
CA ASN A 587 10.71 -40.61 -21.88
C ASN A 587 10.13 -40.22 -20.49
N ILE A 588 10.39 -41.06 -19.52
CA ILE A 588 9.92 -40.85 -18.14
C ILE A 588 11.15 -40.75 -17.24
N ILE A 589 11.22 -39.65 -16.48
CA ILE A 589 12.28 -39.39 -15.51
C ILE A 589 11.69 -39.52 -14.09
N VAL A 590 12.20 -40.52 -13.35
CA VAL A 590 11.76 -40.78 -11.98
C VAL A 590 12.67 -40.06 -10.99
N LEU A 591 12.11 -39.14 -10.25
CA LEU A 591 12.80 -38.34 -9.26
C LEU A 591 12.51 -38.80 -7.83
N SER A 592 13.56 -38.87 -7.03
CA SER A 592 13.45 -39.11 -5.59
C SER A 592 14.54 -38.34 -4.84
N HIS A 593 14.14 -37.62 -3.81
CA HIS A 593 15.04 -36.80 -2.99
C HIS A 593 16.03 -35.95 -3.79
N GLY A 594 15.53 -35.31 -4.86
CA GLY A 594 16.31 -34.40 -5.70
C GLY A 594 17.30 -35.08 -6.66
N LYS A 595 17.21 -36.39 -6.86
CA LYS A 595 18.07 -37.14 -7.79
C LYS A 595 17.22 -37.94 -8.78
N ILE A 596 17.76 -38.15 -9.98
CA ILE A 596 17.19 -39.09 -10.95
C ILE A 596 17.54 -40.50 -10.53
N LEU A 597 16.52 -41.33 -10.30
CA LEU A 597 16.70 -42.75 -9.99
C LEU A 597 16.63 -43.64 -11.24
N GLU A 598 15.67 -43.35 -12.11
CA GLU A 598 15.38 -44.16 -13.29
C GLU A 598 14.98 -43.23 -14.43
N GLN A 599 15.34 -43.64 -15.64
CA GLN A 599 14.96 -42.96 -16.88
C GLN A 599 14.74 -44.00 -17.98
N GLY A 600 13.73 -43.80 -18.83
CA GLY A 600 13.41 -44.65 -19.97
C GLY A 600 11.94 -44.57 -20.38
N SER A 601 11.55 -45.35 -21.37
CA SER A 601 10.17 -45.47 -21.80
C SER A 601 9.30 -46.20 -20.77
N HIS A 602 7.99 -46.05 -20.86
CA HIS A 602 7.02 -46.75 -20.00
C HIS A 602 7.26 -48.26 -19.93
N GLN A 603 7.47 -48.91 -21.09
CA GLN A 603 7.66 -50.36 -21.15
C GLN A 603 8.99 -50.80 -20.52
N GLU A 604 10.07 -50.06 -20.80
CA GLU A 604 11.39 -50.34 -20.22
C GLU A 604 11.38 -50.24 -18.68
N LEU A 605 10.77 -49.18 -18.16
CA LEU A 605 10.70 -48.96 -16.71
C LEU A 605 9.80 -49.97 -16.00
N LEU A 606 8.72 -50.41 -16.63
CA LEU A 606 7.90 -51.52 -16.10
C LEU A 606 8.69 -52.82 -16.06
N ALA A 607 9.43 -53.13 -17.11
CA ALA A 607 10.25 -54.35 -17.19
C ALA A 607 11.38 -54.41 -16.14
N ARG A 608 11.87 -53.24 -15.71
CA ARG A 608 12.92 -53.12 -14.66
C ARG A 608 12.40 -53.44 -13.23
N HIS A 609 11.08 -53.43 -13.00
CA HIS A 609 10.45 -53.61 -11.69
C HIS A 609 11.01 -52.68 -10.59
N GLY A 610 11.46 -51.50 -10.97
CA GLY A 610 12.08 -50.53 -10.07
C GLY A 610 11.10 -49.62 -9.35
N ARG A 611 11.53 -48.38 -9.06
CA ARG A 611 10.71 -47.40 -8.37
C ARG A 611 9.50 -46.98 -9.19
N TYR A 612 9.66 -46.84 -10.51
CA TYR A 612 8.56 -46.57 -11.43
C TYR A 612 7.45 -47.62 -11.35
N TYR A 613 7.82 -48.91 -11.39
CA TYR A 613 6.87 -50.01 -11.27
C TYR A 613 6.07 -49.93 -9.97
N GLN A 614 6.74 -49.64 -8.85
CA GLN A 614 6.06 -49.49 -7.56
C GLN A 614 5.05 -48.34 -7.58
N LEU A 615 5.42 -47.16 -8.11
CA LEU A 615 4.55 -46.01 -8.22
C LEU A 615 3.36 -46.31 -9.14
N TYR A 616 3.61 -46.94 -10.28
CA TYR A 616 2.60 -47.34 -11.24
C TYR A 616 1.57 -48.28 -10.63
N THR A 617 2.03 -49.34 -9.96
CA THR A 617 1.17 -50.35 -9.33
C THR A 617 0.29 -49.73 -8.23
N LEU A 618 0.85 -48.86 -7.39
CA LEU A 618 0.11 -48.15 -6.35
C LEU A 618 -0.98 -47.24 -6.93
N GLN A 619 -0.69 -46.55 -8.03
CA GLN A 619 -1.63 -45.64 -8.66
C GLN A 619 -2.72 -46.38 -9.45
N TYR A 620 -2.36 -47.46 -10.13
CA TYR A 620 -3.28 -48.36 -10.82
C TYR A 620 -4.32 -49.00 -9.86
N HIS A 621 -3.87 -49.47 -8.71
CA HIS A 621 -4.78 -49.99 -7.67
C HIS A 621 -5.70 -48.89 -7.12
N LYS A 622 -5.21 -47.67 -6.98
CA LYS A 622 -6.00 -46.54 -6.50
C LYS A 622 -7.08 -46.14 -7.51
N GLU A 623 -6.77 -46.14 -8.81
CA GLU A 623 -7.73 -45.83 -9.88
C GLU A 623 -8.82 -46.91 -10.01
N GLN A 624 -8.46 -48.21 -9.86
CA GLN A 624 -9.44 -49.30 -9.83
C GLN A 624 -10.39 -49.26 -8.62
N LEU A 625 -9.97 -48.70 -7.49
CA LEU A 625 -10.82 -48.57 -6.30
C LEU A 625 -11.71 -47.31 -6.35
N SER A 626 -11.41 -46.37 -7.25
CA SER A 626 -12.16 -45.11 -7.42
C SER A 626 -13.13 -45.12 -8.61
N SER A 627 -13.02 -46.08 -9.52
CA SER A 627 -13.96 -46.40 -10.60
C SER A 627 -15.07 -47.35 -10.14
#